data_9d8c709929c967b19a4046e7c82d2d40
#
_entry.id   9d8c709929c967b19a4046e7c82d2d40
#
_cell.length_a   1.000
_cell.length_b   1.000
_cell.length_c   1.000
_cell.angle_alpha   90.00
_cell.angle_beta   90.00
_cell.angle_gamma   90.00
#
_symmetry.space_group_name_H-M   'P 1'
#
loop_
_entity.id
_entity.type
_entity.pdbx_description
1 polymer ?
#
loop_
_entity_poly.entity_id
_entity_poly.type
_entity_poly.pdbx_seq_one_letter_code
_entity_poly.pdbx_strand_id
1 'polypeptide(L)'
;MDVFWVPLLATLMVLHQTTSASDTEEVIGVLGRSVTFRTHNTDKSAAFWNFGNDPIVTVAFEDPPRPVFSKDKFQTRFAVSENGRVLTISQLRMEDAGTYSVLTDGKRSTFTLQVFGELAEPTVTCEAQNCSDGSCSFSLRCSVPGAGLGNVSYSWRVRDQPWDGDSVVLRVNESSREEPEPLTCTARNPVSSRSVTVTIPGVLCSASATDPPSPGAHSGSWIRIGVVAGVEIASLLSIYLVFYCKSKGH
;
A
#
# COMPACT_ATOMS: atom_id res chain seq x y z
N MET A 1 -9.49 -16.94 -81.80
CA MET A 1 -10.34 -16.66 -80.64
C MET A 1 -9.44 -16.51 -79.44
N ASP A 2 -8.94 -15.29 -79.28
CA ASP A 2 -7.93 -15.00 -78.25
C ASP A 2 -8.63 -14.48 -77.00
N VAL A 3 -8.57 -15.23 -75.91
CA VAL A 3 -9.15 -14.90 -74.64
C VAL A 3 -8.11 -14.06 -73.90
N PHE A 4 -8.33 -12.74 -73.81
CA PHE A 4 -7.51 -11.83 -73.02
C PHE A 4 -7.72 -12.11 -71.53
N TRP A 5 -6.69 -12.55 -70.84
CA TRP A 5 -6.60 -12.62 -69.38
C TRP A 5 -6.18 -11.24 -68.87
N VAL A 6 -7.11 -10.54 -68.20
CA VAL A 6 -6.81 -9.33 -67.47
C VAL A 6 -6.42 -9.71 -66.05
N PRO A 7 -5.19 -9.44 -65.55
CA PRO A 7 -4.87 -9.68 -64.16
C PRO A 7 -5.50 -8.59 -63.29
N LEU A 8 -6.39 -9.01 -62.43
CA LEU A 8 -6.99 -8.18 -61.37
C LEU A 8 -5.91 -7.85 -60.36
N LEU A 9 -5.26 -6.68 -60.50
CA LEU A 9 -4.39 -6.10 -59.46
C LEU A 9 -5.28 -5.66 -58.28
N ALA A 10 -5.46 -6.54 -57.30
CA ALA A 10 -5.97 -6.18 -56.01
C ALA A 10 -4.94 -5.31 -55.30
N THR A 11 -5.06 -4.00 -55.41
CA THR A 11 -4.36 -3.04 -54.54
C THR A 11 -4.86 -3.17 -53.12
N LEU A 12 -4.11 -3.91 -52.31
CA LEU A 12 -4.30 -3.99 -50.87
C LEU A 12 -3.95 -2.61 -50.26
N MET A 13 -4.97 -1.76 -50.12
CA MET A 13 -4.84 -0.53 -49.35
C MET A 13 -4.68 -0.95 -47.87
N VAL A 14 -3.43 -1.06 -47.40
CA VAL A 14 -3.13 -1.10 -45.98
C VAL A 14 -3.47 0.27 -45.43
N LEU A 15 -4.69 0.40 -44.87
CA LEU A 15 -5.01 1.52 -43.99
C LEU A 15 -4.06 1.44 -42.80
N HIS A 16 -2.99 2.23 -42.86
CA HIS A 16 -2.27 2.60 -41.65
C HIS A 16 -3.25 3.45 -40.82
N GLN A 17 -3.98 2.79 -39.91
CA GLN A 17 -4.58 3.48 -38.79
C GLN A 17 -3.40 3.98 -37.94
N THR A 18 -3.01 5.22 -38.17
CA THR A 18 -2.26 5.97 -37.18
C THR A 18 -3.25 6.15 -36.02
N THR A 19 -3.27 5.17 -35.10
CA THR A 19 -3.77 5.42 -33.76
C THR A 19 -2.90 6.54 -33.24
N SER A 20 -3.46 7.74 -33.20
CA SER A 20 -2.92 8.84 -32.40
C SER A 20 -2.96 8.32 -30.97
N ALA A 21 -1.88 7.69 -30.54
CA ALA A 21 -1.66 7.40 -29.13
C ALA A 21 -1.70 8.78 -28.48
N SER A 22 -2.74 9.04 -27.69
CA SER A 22 -2.70 10.18 -26.81
C SER A 22 -1.46 9.97 -25.95
N ASP A 23 -0.49 10.89 -26.03
CA ASP A 23 0.71 10.86 -25.20
C ASP A 23 0.30 11.04 -23.74
N THR A 24 -0.21 9.95 -23.15
CA THR A 24 -0.53 9.89 -21.71
C THR A 24 0.62 9.19 -21.04
N GLU A 25 1.36 9.92 -20.24
CA GLU A 25 2.46 9.41 -19.44
C GLU A 25 1.90 8.87 -18.11
N GLU A 26 2.22 7.62 -17.77
CA GLU A 26 1.90 7.08 -16.46
C GLU A 26 2.99 7.43 -15.46
N VAL A 27 2.58 7.99 -14.32
CA VAL A 27 3.48 8.45 -13.26
C VAL A 27 3.09 7.77 -11.95
N ILE A 28 4.09 7.20 -11.28
CA ILE A 28 3.90 6.56 -9.99
C ILE A 28 4.42 7.50 -8.89
N GLY A 29 3.57 7.79 -7.92
CA GLY A 29 3.89 8.61 -6.75
C GLY A 29 3.86 7.81 -5.45
N VAL A 30 4.67 8.22 -4.50
CA VAL A 30 4.74 7.65 -3.16
C VAL A 30 3.97 8.54 -2.19
N LEU A 31 3.07 7.96 -1.41
CA LEU A 31 2.29 8.67 -0.39
C LEU A 31 3.21 9.49 0.54
N GLY A 32 2.88 10.77 0.76
CA GLY A 32 3.66 11.68 1.57
C GLY A 32 4.93 12.25 0.90
N ARG A 33 5.36 11.73 -0.26
CA ARG A 33 6.51 12.24 -1.03
C ARG A 33 6.05 13.31 -2.03
N SER A 34 6.96 13.71 -2.92
CA SER A 34 6.66 14.65 -4.01
C SER A 34 6.70 13.95 -5.35
N VAL A 35 5.89 14.42 -6.30
CA VAL A 35 5.92 14.02 -7.70
C VAL A 35 6.07 15.25 -8.58
N THR A 36 6.65 15.07 -9.76
CA THR A 36 6.89 16.16 -10.72
C THR A 36 6.43 15.72 -12.10
N PHE A 37 5.57 16.52 -12.72
CA PHE A 37 5.16 16.40 -14.11
C PHE A 37 5.92 17.40 -14.95
N ARG A 38 6.44 16.97 -16.10
CA ARG A 38 7.20 17.81 -17.01
C ARG A 38 6.64 17.71 -18.43
N THR A 39 6.21 18.81 -19.00
CA THR A 39 5.93 18.86 -20.45
C THR A 39 7.19 19.18 -21.24
N HIS A 40 7.36 18.49 -22.35
CA HIS A 40 8.47 18.73 -23.29
C HIS A 40 8.19 19.86 -24.28
N ASN A 41 6.99 20.46 -24.22
CA ASN A 41 6.66 21.56 -25.10
C ASN A 41 7.50 22.81 -24.76
N THR A 42 8.22 23.35 -25.76
CA THR A 42 9.15 24.46 -25.59
C THR A 42 8.57 25.81 -25.99
N ASP A 43 7.31 25.82 -26.44
CA ASP A 43 6.66 27.05 -26.91
C ASP A 43 6.53 28.08 -25.78
N LYS A 44 6.63 29.37 -26.13
CA LYS A 44 6.68 30.48 -25.17
C LYS A 44 5.28 31.03 -24.85
N SER A 45 4.26 30.18 -24.80
CA SER A 45 2.90 30.58 -24.48
C SER A 45 2.53 30.25 -23.04
N ALA A 46 1.40 30.73 -22.56
CA ALA A 46 0.92 30.41 -21.21
C ALA A 46 0.70 28.91 -21.01
N ALA A 47 1.00 28.38 -19.82
CA ALA A 47 0.72 27.01 -19.43
C ALA A 47 -0.53 26.95 -18.55
N PHE A 48 -1.43 26.04 -18.90
CA PHE A 48 -2.68 25.82 -18.16
C PHE A 48 -2.69 24.38 -17.62
N TRP A 49 -2.45 24.24 -16.32
CA TRP A 49 -2.48 22.94 -15.64
C TRP A 49 -3.85 22.65 -15.07
N ASN A 50 -4.32 21.42 -15.30
CA ASN A 50 -5.62 20.94 -14.84
C ASN A 50 -5.50 19.58 -14.16
N PHE A 51 -6.40 19.29 -13.23
CA PHE A 51 -6.65 17.99 -12.64
C PHE A 51 -8.06 17.53 -13.07
N GLY A 52 -8.13 16.52 -13.92
CA GLY A 52 -9.35 16.19 -14.63
C GLY A 52 -9.86 17.41 -15.42
N ASN A 53 -11.03 17.92 -15.05
CA ASN A 53 -11.64 19.11 -15.62
C ASN A 53 -11.43 20.37 -14.75
N ASP A 54 -10.86 20.24 -13.56
CA ASP A 54 -10.64 21.35 -12.64
C ASP A 54 -9.31 22.06 -12.93
N PRO A 55 -9.31 23.39 -13.15
CA PRO A 55 -8.08 24.14 -13.29
C PRO A 55 -7.30 24.16 -11.96
N ILE A 56 -5.97 24.00 -12.04
CA ILE A 56 -5.05 24.10 -10.90
C ILE A 56 -4.36 25.44 -10.89
N VAL A 57 -3.61 25.74 -11.96
CA VAL A 57 -2.77 26.93 -12.07
C VAL A 57 -2.61 27.33 -13.53
N THR A 58 -2.66 28.63 -13.75
CA THR A 58 -2.27 29.27 -15.02
C THR A 58 -0.94 29.98 -14.81
N VAL A 59 0.00 29.79 -15.72
CA VAL A 59 1.31 30.45 -15.68
C VAL A 59 1.43 31.30 -16.93
N ALA A 60 1.48 32.62 -16.76
CA ALA A 60 1.84 33.54 -17.84
C ALA A 60 3.35 33.52 -18.03
N PHE A 61 3.81 33.48 -19.28
CA PHE A 61 5.23 33.61 -19.60
C PHE A 61 5.65 35.08 -19.57
N GLU A 62 5.88 35.52 -18.35
CA GLU A 62 6.49 36.81 -18.02
C GLU A 62 7.87 36.55 -17.41
N ASP A 63 8.71 37.53 -17.32
CA ASP A 63 9.99 37.43 -16.62
C ASP A 63 9.95 38.34 -15.37
N PRO A 64 9.83 37.77 -14.17
CA PRO A 64 9.72 36.34 -13.82
C PRO A 64 8.32 35.74 -14.09
N PRO A 65 8.22 34.41 -14.32
CA PRO A 65 6.93 33.76 -14.57
C PRO A 65 6.01 33.89 -13.36
N ARG A 66 4.75 34.22 -13.63
CA ARG A 66 3.75 34.49 -12.59
C ARG A 66 2.67 33.41 -12.56
N PRO A 67 2.73 32.47 -11.60
CA PRO A 67 1.69 31.45 -11.43
C PRO A 67 0.47 32.06 -10.74
N VAL A 68 -0.72 31.80 -11.29
CA VAL A 68 -2.02 32.16 -10.71
C VAL A 68 -2.77 30.86 -10.41
N PHE A 69 -2.87 30.50 -9.15
CA PHE A 69 -3.61 29.31 -8.71
C PHE A 69 -5.11 29.57 -8.68
N SER A 70 -5.91 28.59 -9.12
CA SER A 70 -7.37 28.70 -9.16
C SER A 70 -8.02 28.63 -7.77
N LYS A 71 -7.37 27.98 -6.81
CA LYS A 71 -7.84 27.79 -5.43
C LYS A 71 -6.67 27.86 -4.46
N ASP A 72 -6.84 28.46 -3.28
CA ASP A 72 -5.81 28.59 -2.25
C ASP A 72 -5.23 27.26 -1.78
N LYS A 73 -6.05 26.21 -1.75
CA LYS A 73 -5.63 24.85 -1.38
C LYS A 73 -4.49 24.30 -2.24
N PHE A 74 -4.33 24.77 -3.47
CA PHE A 74 -3.26 24.33 -4.36
C PHE A 74 -1.93 25.04 -4.04
N GLN A 75 -1.95 26.29 -3.57
CA GLN A 75 -0.73 27.07 -3.30
C GLN A 75 0.18 26.41 -2.25
N THR A 76 -0.37 25.64 -1.32
CA THR A 76 0.40 25.06 -0.19
C THR A 76 1.21 23.84 -0.60
N ARG A 77 0.79 23.08 -1.61
CA ARG A 77 1.41 21.82 -2.00
C ARG A 77 1.86 21.75 -3.47
N PHE A 78 1.37 22.68 -4.29
CA PHE A 78 1.67 22.70 -5.73
C PHE A 78 2.66 23.83 -6.00
N ALA A 79 3.71 23.52 -6.73
CA ALA A 79 4.70 24.47 -7.20
C ALA A 79 4.89 24.36 -8.71
N VAL A 80 5.16 25.47 -9.35
CA VAL A 80 5.42 25.53 -10.78
C VAL A 80 6.79 26.12 -11.02
N SER A 81 7.54 25.54 -11.95
CA SER A 81 8.88 25.99 -12.33
C SER A 81 9.09 25.92 -13.84
N GLU A 82 10.24 26.36 -14.30
CA GLU A 82 10.63 26.36 -15.72
C GLU A 82 9.57 27.02 -16.62
N ASN A 83 9.12 28.21 -16.25
CA ASN A 83 8.11 28.96 -16.99
C ASN A 83 6.81 28.16 -17.19
N GLY A 84 6.35 27.45 -16.18
CA GLY A 84 5.08 26.70 -16.24
C GLY A 84 5.19 25.30 -16.82
N ARG A 85 6.36 24.86 -17.29
CA ARG A 85 6.53 23.52 -17.88
C ARG A 85 6.61 22.39 -16.87
N VAL A 86 6.89 22.71 -15.62
CA VAL A 86 7.03 21.73 -14.54
C VAL A 86 6.03 22.02 -13.43
N LEU A 87 5.19 21.04 -13.11
CA LEU A 87 4.31 21.04 -11.96
C LEU A 87 4.82 20.03 -10.94
N THR A 88 5.06 20.47 -9.72
CA THR A 88 5.45 19.62 -8.59
C THR A 88 4.35 19.60 -7.55
N ILE A 89 3.97 18.41 -7.08
CA ILE A 89 3.03 18.20 -5.97
C ILE A 89 3.81 17.64 -4.80
N SER A 90 3.77 18.31 -3.66
CA SER A 90 4.41 17.88 -2.40
C SER A 90 3.41 17.18 -1.49
N GLN A 91 3.92 16.33 -0.59
CA GLN A 91 3.09 15.63 0.41
C GLN A 91 1.90 14.93 -0.25
N LEU A 92 2.20 14.05 -1.22
CA LEU A 92 1.19 13.31 -1.98
C LEU A 92 0.19 12.62 -1.07
N ARG A 93 -1.08 12.69 -1.47
CA ARG A 93 -2.22 12.02 -0.83
C ARG A 93 -2.86 11.06 -1.81
N MET A 94 -3.64 10.10 -1.31
CA MET A 94 -4.38 9.16 -2.16
C MET A 94 -5.37 9.88 -3.10
N GLU A 95 -5.93 11.00 -2.65
CA GLU A 95 -6.86 11.86 -3.41
C GLU A 95 -6.19 12.63 -4.56
N ASP A 96 -4.87 12.69 -4.60
CA ASP A 96 -4.12 13.33 -5.69
C ASP A 96 -3.98 12.39 -6.91
N ALA A 97 -4.30 11.10 -6.77
CA ALA A 97 -4.31 10.17 -7.89
C ALA A 97 -5.36 10.54 -8.93
N GLY A 98 -5.00 10.45 -10.20
CA GLY A 98 -5.90 10.80 -11.30
C GLY A 98 -5.16 11.42 -12.49
N THR A 99 -5.91 12.04 -13.38
CA THR A 99 -5.40 12.57 -14.64
C THR A 99 -5.07 14.05 -14.52
N TYR A 100 -3.82 14.38 -14.79
CA TYR A 100 -3.32 15.75 -14.92
C TYR A 100 -3.11 16.07 -16.39
N SER A 101 -3.31 17.32 -16.76
CA SER A 101 -2.99 17.77 -18.11
C SER A 101 -2.45 19.19 -18.09
N VAL A 102 -1.55 19.48 -19.01
CA VAL A 102 -1.09 20.83 -19.30
C VAL A 102 -1.38 21.17 -20.75
N LEU A 103 -1.96 22.33 -20.97
CA LEU A 103 -2.18 22.91 -22.28
C LEU A 103 -1.20 24.06 -22.48
N THR A 104 -0.39 23.98 -23.55
CA THR A 104 0.60 24.98 -23.93
C THR A 104 0.51 25.15 -25.45
N ASP A 105 0.26 26.35 -25.94
CA ASP A 105 0.17 26.66 -27.37
C ASP A 105 -0.71 25.69 -28.19
N GLY A 106 -1.88 25.38 -27.66
CA GLY A 106 -2.83 24.45 -28.30
C GLY A 106 -2.44 22.97 -28.22
N LYS A 107 -1.25 22.62 -27.71
CA LYS A 107 -0.82 21.25 -27.50
C LYS A 107 -1.09 20.81 -26.07
N ARG A 108 -1.59 19.58 -25.90
CA ARG A 108 -1.92 18.99 -24.60
C ARG A 108 -0.97 17.84 -24.30
N SER A 109 -0.33 17.88 -23.12
CA SER A 109 0.35 16.73 -22.51
C SER A 109 -0.52 16.22 -21.36
N THR A 110 -0.61 14.90 -21.21
CA THR A 110 -1.48 14.27 -20.23
C THR A 110 -0.65 13.28 -19.38
N PHE A 111 -0.91 13.27 -18.07
CA PHE A 111 -0.24 12.42 -17.09
C PHE A 111 -1.30 11.70 -16.25
N THR A 112 -1.14 10.40 -16.06
CA THR A 112 -1.97 9.63 -15.12
C THR A 112 -1.16 9.29 -13.88
N LEU A 113 -1.47 9.94 -12.77
CA LEU A 113 -0.82 9.71 -11.48
C LEU A 113 -1.51 8.57 -10.73
N GLN A 114 -0.72 7.59 -10.34
CA GLN A 114 -1.09 6.57 -9.37
C GLN A 114 -0.29 6.80 -8.08
N VAL A 115 -0.95 6.74 -6.92
CA VAL A 115 -0.31 6.97 -5.61
C VAL A 115 -0.38 5.70 -4.78
N PHE A 116 0.76 5.30 -4.23
CA PHE A 116 0.87 4.11 -3.40
C PHE A 116 1.60 4.41 -2.09
N GLY A 117 1.18 3.74 -1.01
CA GLY A 117 1.92 3.70 0.25
C GLY A 117 3.15 2.80 0.18
N GLU A 118 4.21 3.14 0.92
CA GLU A 118 5.32 2.22 1.15
C GLU A 118 4.86 1.06 2.03
N LEU A 119 5.34 -0.14 1.72
CA LEU A 119 5.04 -1.34 2.52
C LEU A 119 5.69 -1.25 3.91
N ALA A 120 4.95 -1.63 4.93
CA ALA A 120 5.52 -2.00 6.23
C ALA A 120 6.26 -3.35 6.13
N GLU A 121 6.94 -3.76 7.20
CA GLU A 121 7.55 -5.08 7.28
C GLU A 121 6.46 -6.16 7.23
N PRO A 122 6.63 -7.20 6.39
CA PRO A 122 5.69 -8.31 6.33
C PRO A 122 5.66 -9.10 7.63
N THR A 123 4.51 -9.69 7.94
CA THR A 123 4.34 -10.67 9.02
C THR A 123 4.05 -12.04 8.44
N VAL A 124 4.64 -13.07 9.05
CA VAL A 124 4.38 -14.46 8.74
C VAL A 124 3.52 -15.05 9.86
N THR A 125 2.38 -15.63 9.49
CA THR A 125 1.47 -16.32 10.40
C THR A 125 1.34 -17.79 10.02
N CYS A 126 1.18 -18.66 11.03
CA CYS A 126 0.86 -20.05 10.82
C CYS A 126 -0.67 -20.20 10.72
N GLU A 127 -1.14 -20.74 9.59
CA GLU A 127 -2.57 -21.00 9.37
C GLU A 127 -2.97 -22.40 9.80
N ALA A 128 -2.08 -23.38 9.61
CA ALA A 128 -2.33 -24.77 9.98
C ALA A 128 -1.03 -25.53 10.23
N GLN A 129 -1.12 -26.50 11.14
CA GLN A 129 -0.10 -27.49 11.39
C GLN A 129 -0.77 -28.88 11.44
N ASN A 130 -0.28 -29.80 10.62
CA ASN A 130 -0.74 -31.20 10.61
C ASN A 130 0.47 -32.10 10.73
N CYS A 131 0.53 -32.89 11.81
CA CYS A 131 1.59 -33.85 12.05
C CYS A 131 1.03 -35.27 11.98
N SER A 132 1.65 -36.17 11.21
CA SER A 132 1.35 -37.59 11.12
C SER A 132 2.61 -38.37 10.71
N ASP A 133 2.71 -39.60 11.21
CA ASP A 133 3.75 -40.57 10.81
C ASP A 133 5.19 -40.03 10.84
N GLY A 134 5.52 -39.20 11.87
CA GLY A 134 6.87 -38.63 12.04
C GLY A 134 7.21 -37.50 11.08
N SER A 135 6.19 -36.90 10.41
CA SER A 135 6.35 -35.71 9.60
C SER A 135 5.28 -34.66 9.94
N CYS A 136 5.67 -33.39 9.92
CA CYS A 136 4.75 -32.27 10.10
C CYS A 136 4.67 -31.43 8.82
N SER A 137 3.44 -31.02 8.44
CA SER A 137 3.19 -30.02 7.40
C SER A 137 2.71 -28.73 8.04
N PHE A 138 3.31 -27.62 7.62
CA PHE A 138 3.00 -26.26 8.10
C PHE A 138 2.49 -25.43 6.95
N SER A 139 1.32 -24.80 7.10
CA SER A 139 0.82 -23.80 6.18
C SER A 139 1.10 -22.40 6.75
N LEU A 140 1.93 -21.63 6.05
CA LEU A 140 2.33 -20.30 6.45
C LEU A 140 1.76 -19.27 5.49
N ARG A 141 1.29 -18.15 6.02
CA ARG A 141 0.83 -16.99 5.24
C ARG A 141 1.68 -15.78 5.56
N CYS A 142 2.04 -15.05 4.50
CA CYS A 142 2.71 -13.76 4.57
C CYS A 142 1.72 -12.64 4.28
N SER A 143 1.73 -11.60 5.06
CA SER A 143 0.85 -10.46 4.88
C SER A 143 1.53 -9.15 5.27
N VAL A 144 1.07 -8.05 4.68
CA VAL A 144 1.52 -6.68 5.01
C VAL A 144 0.30 -5.89 5.47
N PRO A 145 0.36 -5.24 6.64
CA PRO A 145 -0.72 -4.37 7.09
C PRO A 145 -0.68 -3.03 6.34
N GLY A 146 -1.84 -2.41 6.14
CA GLY A 146 -1.96 -1.06 5.62
C GLY A 146 -3.03 -0.92 4.54
N ALA A 147 -3.39 0.34 4.27
CA ALA A 147 -4.30 0.72 3.20
C ALA A 147 -3.56 1.52 2.13
N GLY A 148 -4.11 1.56 0.91
CA GLY A 148 -3.50 2.33 -0.18
C GLY A 148 -2.22 1.72 -0.75
N LEU A 149 -1.96 0.45 -0.51
CA LEU A 149 -0.76 -0.24 -0.97
C LEU A 149 -0.84 -0.68 -2.44
N GLY A 150 -2.04 -0.66 -3.04
CA GLY A 150 -2.31 -1.23 -4.36
C GLY A 150 -2.23 -2.75 -4.35
N ASN A 151 -1.93 -3.33 -5.51
CA ASN A 151 -1.71 -4.77 -5.63
C ASN A 151 -0.35 -5.12 -5.04
N VAL A 152 -0.35 -5.88 -3.94
CA VAL A 152 0.87 -6.41 -3.32
C VAL A 152 1.10 -7.81 -3.86
N SER A 153 2.28 -8.07 -4.41
CA SER A 153 2.75 -9.40 -4.79
C SER A 153 3.63 -9.96 -3.69
N TYR A 154 3.54 -11.28 -3.47
CA TYR A 154 4.32 -11.99 -2.49
C TYR A 154 5.14 -13.08 -3.14
N SER A 155 6.33 -13.31 -2.61
CA SER A 155 7.18 -14.42 -2.98
C SER A 155 7.91 -14.97 -1.76
N TRP A 156 8.13 -16.28 -1.76
CA TRP A 156 8.87 -16.98 -0.73
C TRP A 156 10.20 -17.50 -1.28
N ARG A 157 11.19 -17.56 -0.43
CA ARG A 157 12.43 -18.28 -0.69
C ARG A 157 12.63 -19.33 0.37
N VAL A 158 12.71 -20.59 -0.08
CA VAL A 158 12.91 -21.77 0.75
C VAL A 158 14.07 -22.52 0.13
N ARG A 159 15.20 -22.70 0.83
CA ARG A 159 16.40 -23.39 0.30
C ARG A 159 16.80 -22.89 -1.08
N ASP A 160 16.88 -21.58 -1.27
CA ASP A 160 17.17 -20.94 -2.56
C ASP A 160 16.17 -21.21 -3.70
N GLN A 161 15.06 -21.92 -3.42
CA GLN A 161 13.97 -22.09 -4.36
C GLN A 161 12.93 -20.98 -4.19
N PRO A 162 12.61 -20.22 -5.25
CA PRO A 162 11.56 -19.21 -5.22
C PRO A 162 10.18 -19.84 -5.37
N TRP A 163 9.21 -19.31 -4.63
CA TRP A 163 7.78 -19.65 -4.71
C TRP A 163 6.99 -18.35 -4.77
N ASP A 164 6.04 -18.26 -5.70
CA ASP A 164 5.15 -17.12 -5.83
C ASP A 164 3.85 -17.37 -5.08
N GLY A 165 3.35 -16.34 -4.41
CA GLY A 165 2.12 -16.36 -3.64
C GLY A 165 2.31 -15.90 -2.21
N ASP A 166 1.18 -15.64 -1.54
CA ASP A 166 1.13 -15.19 -0.14
C ASP A 166 1.26 -16.34 0.86
N SER A 167 1.08 -17.58 0.42
CA SER A 167 1.09 -18.78 1.26
C SER A 167 2.07 -19.82 0.76
N VAL A 168 2.66 -20.58 1.69
CA VAL A 168 3.55 -21.70 1.41
C VAL A 168 3.27 -22.86 2.35
N VAL A 169 3.34 -24.09 1.84
CA VAL A 169 3.23 -25.31 2.64
C VAL A 169 4.59 -26.00 2.71
N LEU A 170 5.07 -26.16 3.93
CA LEU A 170 6.35 -26.80 4.23
C LEU A 170 6.11 -28.16 4.88
N ARG A 171 6.92 -29.14 4.51
CA ARG A 171 6.97 -30.47 5.16
C ARG A 171 8.32 -30.66 5.82
N VAL A 172 8.29 -31.00 7.10
CA VAL A 172 9.47 -31.23 7.94
C VAL A 172 9.35 -32.63 8.55
N ASN A 173 10.38 -33.46 8.37
CA ASN A 173 10.47 -34.75 9.04
C ASN A 173 10.99 -34.55 10.45
N GLU A 174 10.33 -35.08 11.46
CA GLU A 174 10.73 -34.97 12.88
C GLU A 174 12.06 -35.70 13.16
N SER A 175 12.39 -36.70 12.34
CA SER A 175 13.63 -37.46 12.46
C SER A 175 14.84 -36.80 11.81
N SER A 176 14.64 -35.75 10.99
CA SER A 176 15.75 -35.04 10.37
C SER A 176 16.44 -34.18 11.42
N ARG A 177 17.75 -34.44 11.65
CA ARG A 177 18.63 -33.59 12.49
C ARG A 177 19.10 -32.34 11.73
N GLU A 178 18.49 -32.01 10.62
CA GLU A 178 18.83 -30.82 9.84
C GLU A 178 18.42 -29.57 10.64
N GLU A 179 19.33 -28.61 10.71
CA GLU A 179 19.00 -27.31 11.29
C GLU A 179 17.84 -26.67 10.52
N PRO A 180 16.91 -26.01 11.22
CA PRO A 180 15.78 -25.35 10.57
C PRO A 180 16.28 -24.25 9.64
N GLU A 181 16.01 -24.41 8.37
CA GLU A 181 16.44 -23.46 7.37
C GLU A 181 15.59 -22.17 7.38
N PRO A 182 16.24 -21.03 7.11
CA PRO A 182 15.53 -19.76 7.05
C PRO A 182 14.57 -19.69 5.86
N LEU A 183 13.38 -19.21 6.13
CA LEU A 183 12.34 -18.91 5.16
C LEU A 183 12.24 -17.40 5.02
N THR A 184 12.31 -16.89 3.81
CA THR A 184 12.17 -15.46 3.58
C THR A 184 10.91 -15.20 2.75
N CYS A 185 9.97 -14.43 3.33
CA CYS A 185 8.88 -13.83 2.56
C CYS A 185 9.27 -12.44 2.09
N THR A 186 9.01 -12.14 0.83
CA THR A 186 9.17 -10.81 0.24
C THR A 186 7.84 -10.33 -0.29
N ALA A 187 7.41 -9.16 0.17
CA ALA A 187 6.25 -8.43 -0.34
C ALA A 187 6.72 -7.27 -1.22
N ARG A 188 6.05 -7.04 -2.35
CA ARG A 188 6.37 -5.96 -3.31
C ARG A 188 5.12 -5.27 -3.79
N ASN A 189 5.19 -3.94 -3.89
CA ASN A 189 4.24 -3.11 -4.61
C ASN A 189 4.98 -2.17 -5.58
N PRO A 190 4.30 -1.31 -6.37
CA PRO A 190 4.97 -0.45 -7.34
C PRO A 190 6.07 0.47 -6.79
N VAL A 191 6.04 0.79 -5.49
CA VAL A 191 6.92 1.81 -4.88
C VAL A 191 7.89 1.25 -3.84
N SER A 192 7.72 0.01 -3.39
CA SER A 192 8.58 -0.55 -2.34
C SER A 192 8.64 -2.08 -2.35
N SER A 193 9.67 -2.61 -1.70
CA SER A 193 9.85 -4.04 -1.43
C SER A 193 10.32 -4.22 0.01
N ARG A 194 9.72 -5.16 0.73
CA ARG A 194 10.05 -5.51 2.12
C ARG A 194 10.11 -7.01 2.29
N SER A 195 11.01 -7.48 3.15
CA SER A 195 11.17 -8.91 3.39
C SER A 195 11.27 -9.19 4.88
N VAL A 196 10.77 -10.35 5.29
CA VAL A 196 10.94 -10.90 6.63
C VAL A 196 11.50 -12.32 6.52
N THR A 197 12.42 -12.67 7.41
CA THR A 197 12.99 -14.01 7.46
C THR A 197 12.58 -14.68 8.78
N VAL A 198 12.05 -15.90 8.70
CA VAL A 198 11.66 -16.72 9.82
C VAL A 198 12.42 -18.04 9.79
N THR A 199 12.88 -18.52 10.93
CA THR A 199 13.84 -19.65 11.00
C THR A 199 13.22 -20.97 11.43
N ILE A 200 12.01 -20.98 12.04
CA ILE A 200 11.42 -22.23 12.57
C ILE A 200 9.91 -22.24 12.44
N PRO A 201 9.34 -23.01 11.48
CA PRO A 201 7.88 -23.12 11.36
C PRO A 201 7.19 -23.61 12.64
N GLY A 202 7.79 -24.57 13.36
CA GLY A 202 7.24 -25.14 14.57
C GLY A 202 7.04 -24.14 15.72
N VAL A 203 7.94 -23.17 15.88
CA VAL A 203 7.80 -22.12 16.90
C VAL A 203 6.66 -21.16 16.55
N LEU A 204 6.52 -20.79 15.29
CA LEU A 204 5.44 -19.93 14.82
C LEU A 204 4.06 -20.58 15.01
N CYS A 205 3.95 -21.87 14.73
CA CYS A 205 2.68 -22.59 14.84
C CYS A 205 2.33 -22.91 16.29
N SER A 206 3.31 -23.18 17.14
CA SER A 206 3.08 -23.43 18.58
C SER A 206 2.60 -22.20 19.33
N ALA A 207 3.05 -21.01 18.93
CA ALA A 207 2.61 -19.75 19.53
C ALA A 207 1.14 -19.39 19.19
N SER A 208 0.61 -19.92 18.07
CA SER A 208 -0.78 -19.71 17.66
C SER A 208 -1.77 -20.66 18.37
N ALA A 209 -1.29 -21.71 19.03
CA ALA A 209 -2.07 -22.68 19.81
C ALA A 209 -2.23 -22.26 21.26
N THR A 210 -2.51 -20.99 21.55
CA THR A 210 -3.12 -20.60 22.81
C THR A 210 -4.61 -20.90 22.70
N ASP A 211 -4.99 -22.16 22.90
CA ASP A 211 -6.35 -22.53 23.25
C ASP A 211 -6.80 -21.64 24.43
N PRO A 212 -8.01 -21.07 24.38
CA PRO A 212 -8.58 -20.46 25.57
C PRO A 212 -8.62 -21.58 26.63
N PRO A 213 -8.22 -21.30 27.88
CA PRO A 213 -8.20 -22.32 28.94
C PRO A 213 -9.58 -22.98 29.01
N SER A 214 -9.61 -24.28 28.73
CA SER A 214 -10.80 -25.12 28.90
C SER A 214 -11.38 -24.91 30.31
N PRO A 215 -12.68 -24.60 30.48
CA PRO A 215 -13.26 -24.48 31.81
C PRO A 215 -13.49 -25.85 32.41
N GLY A 216 -12.44 -26.48 32.92
CA GLY A 216 -12.54 -27.79 33.53
C GLY A 216 -11.35 -28.15 34.39
N ALA A 217 -11.59 -28.11 35.71
CA ALA A 217 -10.75 -28.62 36.78
C ALA A 217 -9.62 -27.70 37.27
N HIS A 218 -9.95 -26.79 38.18
CA HIS A 218 -9.27 -26.70 39.46
C HIS A 218 -10.14 -25.93 40.46
N SER A 219 -10.90 -26.70 41.20
CA SER A 219 -11.44 -26.35 42.50
C SER A 219 -10.30 -25.94 43.43
N GLY A 220 -10.33 -24.71 43.96
CA GLY A 220 -9.68 -24.42 45.21
C GLY A 220 -8.54 -23.39 45.20
N SER A 221 -8.80 -22.15 44.81
CA SER A 221 -7.93 -21.03 45.28
C SER A 221 -8.52 -19.62 45.11
N TRP A 222 -9.73 -19.48 44.60
CA TRP A 222 -10.30 -18.15 44.28
C TRP A 222 -11.02 -17.48 45.45
N ILE A 223 -11.20 -18.18 46.63
CA ILE A 223 -11.97 -17.66 47.79
C ILE A 223 -11.13 -16.69 48.63
N ARG A 224 -9.82 -16.70 48.56
CA ARG A 224 -8.96 -15.84 49.42
C ARG A 224 -8.64 -14.44 48.86
N ILE A 225 -8.79 -14.20 47.57
CA ILE A 225 -8.46 -12.88 46.96
C ILE A 225 -9.68 -11.94 46.97
N GLY A 226 -10.91 -12.49 46.91
CA GLY A 226 -12.15 -11.69 46.92
C GLY A 226 -12.46 -11.00 48.25
N VAL A 227 -11.97 -11.52 49.35
CA VAL A 227 -12.29 -10.96 50.70
C VAL A 227 -11.42 -9.75 51.04
N VAL A 228 -10.16 -9.70 50.57
CA VAL A 228 -9.27 -8.60 50.88
C VAL A 228 -9.63 -7.36 50.03
N ALA A 229 -9.98 -7.54 48.75
CA ALA A 229 -10.38 -6.44 47.86
C ALA A 229 -11.74 -5.81 48.29
N GLY A 230 -12.66 -6.60 48.83
CA GLY A 230 -13.96 -6.10 49.30
C GLY A 230 -13.87 -5.22 50.55
N VAL A 231 -12.92 -5.48 51.43
CA VAL A 231 -12.74 -4.70 52.69
C VAL A 231 -12.10 -3.34 52.38
N GLU A 232 -11.17 -3.26 51.45
CA GLU A 232 -10.55 -1.97 51.09
C GLU A 232 -11.52 -1.02 50.37
N ILE A 233 -12.36 -1.52 49.47
CA ILE A 233 -13.36 -0.69 48.78
C ILE A 233 -14.42 -0.17 49.74
N ALA A 234 -14.86 -0.99 50.73
CA ALA A 234 -15.82 -0.56 51.75
C ALA A 234 -15.24 0.53 52.67
N SER A 235 -13.96 0.46 53.03
CA SER A 235 -13.29 1.48 53.80
C SER A 235 -13.13 2.82 53.09
N LEU A 236 -12.79 2.80 51.80
CA LEU A 236 -12.68 4.01 50.98
C LEU A 236 -14.04 4.70 50.75
N LEU A 237 -15.11 3.92 50.55
CA LEU A 237 -16.47 4.45 50.43
C LEU A 237 -16.96 5.09 51.75
N SER A 238 -16.63 4.50 52.88
CA SER A 238 -16.96 5.07 54.18
C SER A 238 -16.24 6.39 54.45
N ILE A 239 -14.98 6.49 54.12
CA ILE A 239 -14.19 7.74 54.22
C ILE A 239 -14.75 8.81 53.30
N TYR A 240 -15.10 8.45 52.07
CA TYR A 240 -15.68 9.39 51.10
C TYR A 240 -17.05 9.93 51.58
N LEU A 241 -17.92 9.08 52.09
CA LEU A 241 -19.21 9.50 52.64
C LEU A 241 -19.08 10.43 53.85
N VAL A 242 -18.11 10.19 54.75
CA VAL A 242 -17.85 11.07 55.90
C VAL A 242 -17.34 12.44 55.43
N PHE A 243 -16.46 12.50 54.46
CA PHE A 243 -15.99 13.77 53.88
C PHE A 243 -17.10 14.51 53.13
N TYR A 244 -17.94 13.80 52.39
CA TYR A 244 -19.05 14.39 51.61
C TYR A 244 -20.15 14.96 52.54
N CYS A 245 -20.50 14.27 53.63
CA CYS A 245 -21.46 14.78 54.63
C CYS A 245 -20.90 15.98 55.38
N LYS A 246 -19.58 16.03 55.67
CA LYS A 246 -18.95 17.15 56.36
C LYS A 246 -18.81 18.40 55.50
N SER A 247 -18.74 18.24 54.17
CA SER A 247 -18.67 19.34 53.20
C SER A 247 -20.03 20.00 52.91
N LYS A 248 -21.16 19.35 53.23
CA LYS A 248 -22.52 19.93 53.05
C LYS A 248 -23.15 20.48 54.33
N GLY A 249 -22.43 20.52 55.43
CA GLY A 249 -22.90 20.98 56.73
C GLY A 249 -22.41 22.39 57.14
N HIS A 250 -22.09 23.22 56.12
CA HIS A 250 -21.87 24.67 56.32
C HIS A 250 -22.73 25.44 55.33
#